data_d4eda38657c63b14048be77aeaac5299
#
_entry.id   d4eda38657c63b14048be77aeaac5299
#
_cell.length_a   1.000
_cell.length_b   1.000
_cell.length_c   1.000
_cell.angle_alpha   90.00
_cell.angle_beta   90.00
_cell.angle_gamma   90.00
#
_symmetry.space_group_name_H-M   'P 1'
#
loop_
_entity.id
_entity.type
_entity.pdbx_description
1 polymer ?
#
loop_
_entity_poly.entity_id
_entity_poly.type
_entity_poly.pdbx_seq_one_letter_code
_entity_poly.pdbx_strand_id
1 'polypeptide(L)'
;MSSSHDYIKDKRNANIKIYINGYFYPRNKASISVFDSGFLLGDGVWSGIRLHNQKLLFIKEHLKRLNDDAKQIGLKIHLSKKELEKAIYKTTKINKMKSDVHIRLVVSRGIKSTPYQDPAFTISKPTIVIIPEYKKPQEKTYKQGIKLTTVKTIRGPENVQDPKLNSLSKLNCILACIEAKNKKFDEALMKDPNGNIATCNSTHFFYIKNKKVYTSTGKYCVRGITRQNVINICKKNKIIIHQKNFKLSDVLTADEAFVTGTFANIIPVK
;
A
#
# COMPACT_ATOMS: atom_id res chain seq x y z
N MET A 1 -17.26 12.10 -5.48
CA MET A 1 -15.79 12.09 -5.63
C MET A 1 -15.37 10.67 -5.91
N SER A 2 -14.47 10.43 -6.83
CA SER A 2 -13.87 9.12 -7.06
C SER A 2 -12.58 8.98 -6.23
N SER A 3 -12.04 7.75 -6.16
CA SER A 3 -10.77 7.47 -5.49
C SER A 3 -10.11 6.30 -6.20
N SER A 4 -8.78 6.23 -6.19
CA SER A 4 -8.06 5.02 -6.64
C SER A 4 -8.42 3.77 -5.83
N HIS A 5 -9.10 3.94 -4.70
CA HIS A 5 -9.56 2.86 -3.82
C HIS A 5 -11.08 2.66 -3.84
N ASP A 6 -11.79 3.35 -4.74
CA ASP A 6 -13.23 3.12 -4.92
C ASP A 6 -13.49 1.71 -5.44
N TYR A 7 -14.48 1.05 -4.85
CA TYR A 7 -14.82 -0.32 -5.16
C TYR A 7 -16.33 -0.56 -5.10
N ILE A 8 -16.75 -1.61 -5.77
CA ILE A 8 -18.12 -2.09 -5.70
C ILE A 8 -18.30 -2.78 -4.36
N LYS A 9 -19.27 -2.31 -3.54
CA LYS A 9 -19.60 -2.95 -2.27
C LYS A 9 -20.08 -4.39 -2.51
N ASP A 10 -19.54 -5.32 -1.76
CA ASP A 10 -19.88 -6.74 -1.87
C ASP A 10 -20.43 -7.27 -0.54
N LYS A 11 -21.67 -7.74 -0.55
CA LYS A 11 -22.37 -8.22 0.64
C LYS A 11 -21.68 -9.44 1.28
N ARG A 12 -20.92 -10.22 0.51
CA ARG A 12 -20.16 -11.38 1.02
C ARG A 12 -19.14 -10.98 2.07
N ASN A 13 -18.66 -9.72 2.05
CA ASN A 13 -17.70 -9.21 3.03
C ASN A 13 -18.25 -9.15 4.46
N ALA A 14 -19.55 -9.20 4.69
CA ALA A 14 -20.14 -9.25 6.03
C ALA A 14 -19.79 -10.55 6.78
N ASN A 15 -19.64 -11.66 6.03
CA ASN A 15 -19.48 -13.00 6.59
C ASN A 15 -18.07 -13.59 6.43
N ILE A 16 -17.08 -12.75 6.07
CA ILE A 16 -15.70 -13.22 5.91
C ILE A 16 -15.07 -13.62 7.25
N LYS A 17 -14.16 -14.57 7.16
CA LYS A 17 -13.28 -14.96 8.28
C LYS A 17 -11.92 -14.29 8.12
N ILE A 18 -11.43 -13.69 9.18
CA ILE A 18 -10.15 -13.02 9.31
C ILE A 18 -9.18 -13.92 10.05
N TYR A 19 -7.96 -14.05 9.53
CA TYR A 19 -6.88 -14.77 10.20
C TYR A 19 -6.18 -13.85 11.19
N ILE A 20 -6.00 -14.32 12.44
CA ILE A 20 -5.19 -13.67 13.47
C ILE A 20 -4.35 -14.75 14.15
N ASN A 21 -3.03 -14.69 14.04
CA ASN A 21 -2.08 -15.55 14.75
C ASN A 21 -2.40 -17.07 14.71
N GLY A 22 -2.82 -17.60 13.55
CA GLY A 22 -3.13 -19.03 13.39
C GLY A 22 -4.62 -19.37 13.42
N TYR A 23 -5.45 -18.51 13.95
CA TYR A 23 -6.89 -18.74 14.14
C TYR A 23 -7.74 -17.92 13.14
N PHE A 24 -8.99 -18.36 12.93
CA PHE A 24 -9.95 -17.71 12.05
C PHE A 24 -11.14 -17.21 12.84
N TYR A 25 -11.38 -15.91 12.76
CA TYR A 25 -12.48 -15.24 13.46
C TYR A 25 -13.48 -14.68 12.45
N PRO A 26 -14.81 -14.75 12.73
CA PRO A 26 -15.80 -13.98 11.98
C PRO A 26 -15.43 -12.48 12.02
N ARG A 27 -15.71 -11.75 10.96
CA ARG A 27 -15.37 -10.33 10.82
C ARG A 27 -15.75 -9.47 12.03
N ASN A 28 -16.96 -9.69 12.57
CA ASN A 28 -17.50 -8.95 13.71
C ASN A 28 -16.92 -9.36 15.08
N LYS A 29 -16.14 -10.44 15.13
CA LYS A 29 -15.46 -10.93 16.35
C LYS A 29 -13.94 -10.86 16.24
N ALA A 30 -13.41 -10.42 15.10
CA ALA A 30 -11.97 -10.29 14.88
C ALA A 30 -11.44 -9.06 15.62
N SER A 31 -10.66 -9.26 16.67
CA SER A 31 -10.09 -8.21 17.53
C SER A 31 -8.63 -8.48 17.84
N ILE A 32 -7.90 -7.44 18.18
CA ILE A 32 -6.54 -7.49 18.70
C ILE A 32 -6.50 -6.79 20.06
N SER A 33 -5.46 -7.05 20.84
CA SER A 33 -5.26 -6.39 22.13
C SER A 33 -5.11 -4.87 21.95
N VAL A 34 -5.67 -4.08 22.87
CA VAL A 34 -5.43 -2.64 22.95
C VAL A 34 -3.97 -2.32 23.30
N PHE A 35 -3.22 -3.29 23.81
CA PHE A 35 -1.77 -3.20 24.07
C PHE A 35 -0.91 -3.62 22.86
N ASP A 36 -1.52 -3.92 21.70
CA ASP A 36 -0.75 -4.22 20.49
C ASP A 36 0.02 -2.98 20.02
N SER A 37 1.33 -3.11 19.78
CA SER A 37 2.19 -1.99 19.42
C SER A 37 1.81 -1.35 18.06
N GLY A 38 1.21 -2.13 17.17
CA GLY A 38 0.66 -1.61 15.91
C GLY A 38 -0.52 -0.69 16.14
N PHE A 39 -1.40 -0.99 17.11
CA PHE A 39 -2.50 -0.13 17.50
C PHE A 39 -2.01 1.10 18.25
N LEU A 40 -1.14 0.93 19.26
CA LEU A 40 -0.66 2.02 20.11
C LEU A 40 0.26 3.02 19.38
N LEU A 41 1.17 2.52 18.53
CA LEU A 41 2.33 3.28 18.04
C LEU A 41 2.49 3.26 16.52
N GLY A 42 1.65 2.51 15.80
CA GLY A 42 1.87 2.28 14.37
C GLY A 42 3.11 1.42 14.08
N ASP A 43 3.62 0.67 15.09
CA ASP A 43 4.83 -0.13 15.01
C ASP A 43 4.55 -1.49 14.35
N GLY A 44 4.83 -1.54 13.06
CA GLY A 44 4.63 -2.72 12.23
C GLY A 44 4.68 -2.41 10.75
N VAL A 45 4.49 -3.44 9.95
CA VAL A 45 4.55 -3.40 8.48
C VAL A 45 3.33 -4.10 7.87
N TRP A 46 3.02 -3.77 6.61
CA TRP A 46 1.91 -4.41 5.93
C TRP A 46 2.12 -4.55 4.43
N SER A 47 1.33 -5.40 3.80
CA SER A 47 1.28 -5.53 2.34
C SER A 47 -0.15 -5.71 1.86
N GLY A 48 -0.53 -5.00 0.80
CA GLY A 48 -1.74 -5.27 0.03
C GLY A 48 -1.41 -6.26 -1.09
N ILE A 49 -2.21 -7.32 -1.25
CA ILE A 49 -1.99 -8.40 -2.23
C ILE A 49 -3.30 -8.64 -2.97
N ARG A 50 -3.24 -8.95 -4.27
CA ARG A 50 -4.42 -9.32 -5.06
C ARG A 50 -4.49 -10.82 -5.25
N LEU A 51 -5.70 -11.39 -5.06
CA LEU A 51 -6.05 -12.71 -5.55
C LEU A 51 -6.89 -12.55 -6.82
N HIS A 52 -6.44 -13.15 -7.92
CA HIS A 52 -7.14 -13.19 -9.19
C HIS A 52 -7.01 -14.58 -9.80
N ASN A 53 -8.11 -15.18 -10.23
CA ASN A 53 -8.16 -16.53 -10.77
C ASN A 53 -7.37 -17.55 -9.91
N GLN A 54 -7.64 -17.52 -8.59
CA GLN A 54 -7.00 -18.37 -7.57
C GLN A 54 -5.47 -18.20 -7.43
N LYS A 55 -4.87 -17.19 -8.07
CA LYS A 55 -3.44 -16.89 -7.97
C LYS A 55 -3.22 -15.61 -7.17
N LEU A 56 -2.31 -15.67 -6.19
CA LEU A 56 -1.81 -14.48 -5.50
C LEU A 56 -0.81 -13.76 -6.42
N LEU A 57 -1.19 -12.58 -6.89
CA LEU A 57 -0.36 -11.83 -7.82
C LEU A 57 0.89 -11.28 -7.12
N PHE A 58 2.07 -11.54 -7.69
CA PHE A 58 3.38 -11.04 -7.22
C PHE A 58 3.65 -11.35 -5.74
N ILE A 59 3.20 -12.51 -5.24
CA ILE A 59 3.29 -12.87 -3.83
C ILE A 59 4.73 -12.90 -3.32
N LYS A 60 5.68 -13.39 -4.13
CA LYS A 60 7.10 -13.46 -3.76
C LYS A 60 7.68 -12.06 -3.48
N GLU A 61 7.38 -11.10 -4.36
CA GLU A 61 7.80 -9.72 -4.26
C GLU A 61 7.15 -9.01 -3.05
N HIS A 62 5.85 -9.26 -2.82
CA HIS A 62 5.13 -8.72 -1.67
C HIS A 62 5.71 -9.23 -0.35
N LEU A 63 5.95 -10.54 -0.22
CA LEU A 63 6.51 -11.12 0.99
C LEU A 63 7.99 -10.78 1.18
N LYS A 64 8.76 -10.65 0.08
CA LYS A 64 10.14 -10.14 0.16
C LYS A 64 10.14 -8.73 0.75
N ARG A 65 9.38 -7.79 0.18
CA ARG A 65 9.30 -6.41 0.66
C ARG A 65 8.84 -6.36 2.12
N LEU A 66 7.79 -7.09 2.50
CA LEU A 66 7.30 -7.15 3.87
C LEU A 66 8.40 -7.54 4.87
N ASN A 67 9.20 -8.57 4.53
CA ASN A 67 10.31 -9.01 5.38
C ASN A 67 11.46 -8.00 5.40
N ASP A 68 11.77 -7.38 4.27
CA ASP A 68 12.82 -6.34 4.18
C ASP A 68 12.40 -5.11 5.00
N ASP A 69 11.14 -4.69 4.92
CA ASP A 69 10.57 -3.59 5.71
C ASP A 69 10.59 -3.92 7.21
N ALA A 70 10.21 -5.13 7.60
CA ALA A 70 10.23 -5.60 8.99
C ALA A 70 11.65 -5.58 9.57
N LYS A 71 12.64 -6.07 8.82
CA LYS A 71 14.05 -6.06 9.23
C LYS A 71 14.56 -4.65 9.51
N GLN A 72 14.17 -3.66 8.69
CA GLN A 72 14.62 -2.28 8.87
C GLN A 72 14.10 -1.62 10.15
N ILE A 73 12.95 -2.07 10.67
CA ILE A 73 12.43 -1.62 11.98
C ILE A 73 12.78 -2.60 13.11
N GLY A 74 13.71 -3.54 12.90
CA GLY A 74 14.09 -4.54 13.90
C GLY A 74 12.97 -5.50 14.30
N LEU A 75 11.97 -5.73 13.43
CA LEU A 75 10.85 -6.64 13.66
C LEU A 75 11.14 -8.01 13.05
N LYS A 76 11.30 -9.04 13.89
CA LYS A 76 11.52 -10.43 13.47
C LYS A 76 10.17 -11.13 13.29
N ILE A 77 9.73 -11.31 12.05
CA ILE A 77 8.55 -12.09 11.73
C ILE A 77 8.83 -13.57 12.05
N HIS A 78 8.00 -14.21 12.87
CA HIS A 78 8.22 -15.60 13.32
C HIS A 78 7.77 -16.65 12.31
N LEU A 79 7.00 -16.27 11.28
CA LEU A 79 6.64 -17.14 10.16
C LEU A 79 7.56 -16.89 8.97
N SER A 80 8.00 -17.97 8.31
CA SER A 80 8.69 -17.91 7.04
C SER A 80 7.78 -17.37 5.91
N LYS A 81 8.39 -16.94 4.80
CA LYS A 81 7.60 -16.50 3.62
C LYS A 81 6.66 -17.61 3.11
N LYS A 82 7.07 -18.88 3.13
CA LYS A 82 6.24 -20.03 2.74
C LYS A 82 5.06 -20.22 3.68
N GLU A 83 5.26 -20.06 4.99
CA GLU A 83 4.19 -20.16 5.98
C GLU A 83 3.20 -18.99 5.86
N LEU A 84 3.68 -17.76 5.66
CA LEU A 84 2.82 -16.61 5.37
C LEU A 84 1.98 -16.83 4.10
N GLU A 85 2.58 -17.32 3.02
CA GLU A 85 1.88 -17.63 1.78
C GLU A 85 0.81 -18.71 2.00
N LYS A 86 1.14 -19.80 2.71
CA LYS A 86 0.18 -20.85 3.11
C LYS A 86 -0.97 -20.27 3.94
N ALA A 87 -0.67 -19.38 4.92
CA ALA A 87 -1.69 -18.74 5.74
C ALA A 87 -2.64 -17.88 4.89
N ILE A 88 -2.12 -17.14 3.90
CA ILE A 88 -2.94 -16.35 2.97
C ILE A 88 -3.85 -17.26 2.15
N TYR A 89 -3.30 -18.32 1.53
CA TYR A 89 -4.13 -19.28 0.77
C TYR A 89 -5.17 -19.98 1.64
N LYS A 90 -4.82 -20.37 2.87
CA LYS A 90 -5.77 -20.96 3.82
C LYS A 90 -6.90 -19.97 4.14
N THR A 91 -6.55 -18.67 4.31
CA THR A 91 -7.54 -17.61 4.57
C THR A 91 -8.49 -17.42 3.37
N THR A 92 -7.98 -17.40 2.15
CA THR A 92 -8.82 -17.28 0.95
C THR A 92 -9.69 -18.53 0.73
N LYS A 93 -9.17 -19.72 0.98
CA LYS A 93 -9.87 -21.00 0.85
C LYS A 93 -11.05 -21.13 1.83
N ILE A 94 -10.86 -20.79 3.12
CA ILE A 94 -11.94 -20.86 4.13
C ILE A 94 -13.08 -19.87 3.82
N ASN A 95 -12.77 -18.77 3.11
CA ASN A 95 -13.71 -17.78 2.62
C ASN A 95 -14.27 -18.11 1.22
N LYS A 96 -13.91 -19.23 0.62
CA LYS A 96 -14.33 -19.67 -0.74
C LYS A 96 -13.98 -18.61 -1.83
N MET A 97 -12.92 -17.83 -1.62
CA MET A 97 -12.52 -16.75 -2.50
C MET A 97 -11.68 -17.25 -3.68
N LYS A 98 -12.01 -16.83 -4.91
CA LYS A 98 -11.31 -17.24 -6.13
C LYS A 98 -10.72 -16.06 -6.91
N SER A 99 -11.41 -14.94 -6.97
CA SER A 99 -11.00 -13.76 -7.75
C SER A 99 -11.58 -12.48 -7.16
N ASP A 100 -11.07 -11.33 -7.63
CA ASP A 100 -11.48 -9.99 -7.19
C ASP A 100 -11.33 -9.74 -5.68
N VAL A 101 -10.29 -10.33 -5.08
CA VAL A 101 -10.03 -10.20 -3.66
C VAL A 101 -8.81 -9.30 -3.43
N HIS A 102 -8.95 -8.35 -2.54
CA HIS A 102 -7.83 -7.58 -2.00
C HIS A 102 -7.54 -8.07 -0.57
N ILE A 103 -6.29 -8.45 -0.35
CA ILE A 103 -5.85 -9.04 0.90
C ILE A 103 -4.91 -8.05 1.58
N ARG A 104 -5.21 -7.69 2.83
CA ARG A 104 -4.29 -6.92 3.68
C ARG A 104 -3.61 -7.87 4.65
N LEU A 105 -2.31 -8.06 4.48
CA LEU A 105 -1.45 -8.74 5.44
C LEU A 105 -0.79 -7.68 6.32
N VAL A 106 -1.05 -7.74 7.61
CA VAL A 106 -0.49 -6.83 8.64
C VAL A 106 0.37 -7.64 9.58
N VAL A 107 1.52 -7.08 9.96
CA VAL A 107 2.38 -7.64 11.01
C VAL A 107 2.79 -6.49 11.93
N SER A 108 2.32 -6.51 13.18
CA SER A 108 2.80 -5.62 14.23
C SER A 108 3.89 -6.30 15.06
N ARG A 109 4.62 -5.52 15.88
CA ARG A 109 5.63 -6.08 16.78
C ARG A 109 5.00 -7.02 17.83
N GLY A 110 3.72 -6.86 18.17
CA GLY A 110 3.01 -7.65 19.15
C GLY A 110 2.54 -6.87 20.37
N ILE A 111 2.14 -7.58 21.41
CA ILE A 111 1.57 -7.01 22.64
C ILE A 111 2.69 -6.50 23.54
N LYS A 112 2.49 -5.31 24.08
CA LYS A 112 3.37 -4.68 25.07
C LYS A 112 2.86 -4.90 26.49
N SER A 113 3.76 -4.96 27.44
CA SER A 113 3.42 -4.97 28.88
C SER A 113 2.90 -3.61 29.37
N THR A 114 3.31 -2.53 28.69
CA THR A 114 2.87 -1.15 28.96
C THR A 114 2.96 -0.31 27.67
N PRO A 115 2.13 0.74 27.50
CA PRO A 115 2.20 1.65 26.36
C PRO A 115 3.47 2.50 26.36
N TYR A 116 4.58 1.96 25.87
CA TYR A 116 5.88 2.63 25.82
C TYR A 116 6.63 2.32 24.51
N GLN A 117 7.46 3.23 24.02
CA GLN A 117 8.11 3.12 22.71
C GLN A 117 9.17 2.02 22.66
N ASP A 118 9.85 1.72 23.77
CA ASP A 118 10.93 0.75 23.79
C ASP A 118 10.44 -0.66 23.36
N PRO A 119 11.03 -1.26 22.31
CA PRO A 119 10.69 -2.61 21.86
C PRO A 119 10.90 -3.70 22.94
N ALA A 120 11.77 -3.47 23.92
CA ALA A 120 12.03 -4.40 25.03
C ALA A 120 10.78 -4.73 25.88
N PHE A 121 9.79 -3.82 25.88
CA PHE A 121 8.50 -4.04 26.56
C PHE A 121 7.53 -4.94 25.79
N THR A 122 7.94 -5.54 24.66
CA THR A 122 7.12 -6.49 23.91
C THR A 122 7.15 -7.86 24.59
N ILE A 123 5.98 -8.35 25.01
CA ILE A 123 5.82 -9.61 25.77
C ILE A 123 5.24 -10.76 24.95
N SER A 124 4.94 -10.53 23.67
CA SER A 124 4.38 -11.56 22.79
C SER A 124 5.19 -11.73 21.50
N LYS A 125 4.86 -12.79 20.74
CA LYS A 125 5.26 -12.88 19.33
C LYS A 125 4.58 -11.78 18.51
N PRO A 126 5.12 -11.39 17.34
CA PRO A 126 4.45 -10.49 16.42
C PRO A 126 3.02 -10.89 16.11
N THR A 127 2.11 -9.90 16.10
CA THR A 127 0.71 -10.13 15.72
C THR A 127 0.60 -10.13 14.20
N ILE A 128 0.09 -11.23 13.62
CA ILE A 128 -0.11 -11.39 12.18
C ILE A 128 -1.61 -11.41 11.89
N VAL A 129 -2.09 -10.46 11.09
CA VAL A 129 -3.49 -10.37 10.68
C VAL A 129 -3.59 -10.44 9.16
N ILE A 130 -4.51 -11.28 8.64
CA ILE A 130 -4.82 -11.37 7.21
C ILE A 130 -6.30 -11.07 7.02
N ILE A 131 -6.60 -9.95 6.37
CA ILE A 131 -7.95 -9.48 6.06
C ILE A 131 -8.19 -9.64 4.56
N PRO A 132 -8.96 -10.63 4.11
CA PRO A 132 -9.36 -10.76 2.71
C PRO A 132 -10.70 -10.07 2.50
N GLU A 133 -10.83 -9.28 1.44
CA GLU A 133 -12.10 -8.65 1.06
C GLU A 133 -12.36 -8.86 -0.43
N TYR A 134 -13.59 -9.23 -0.79
CA TYR A 134 -14.08 -9.08 -2.15
C TYR A 134 -14.08 -7.59 -2.48
N LYS A 135 -13.22 -7.19 -3.39
CA LYS A 135 -13.00 -5.79 -3.68
C LYS A 135 -12.65 -5.59 -5.15
N LYS A 136 -13.68 -5.28 -5.95
CA LYS A 136 -13.54 -5.01 -7.38
C LYS A 136 -13.48 -3.49 -7.60
N PRO A 137 -12.47 -2.95 -8.31
CA PRO A 137 -12.45 -1.54 -8.67
C PRO A 137 -13.65 -1.16 -9.53
N GLN A 138 -14.09 0.09 -9.46
CA GLN A 138 -15.18 0.57 -10.31
C GLN A 138 -14.67 0.88 -11.72
N GLU A 139 -15.37 0.40 -12.75
CA GLU A 139 -15.00 0.64 -14.15
C GLU A 139 -14.93 2.13 -14.51
N LYS A 140 -15.82 2.94 -13.93
CA LYS A 140 -15.81 4.39 -14.14
C LYS A 140 -14.48 5.03 -13.78
N THR A 141 -13.74 4.50 -12.77
CA THR A 141 -12.44 5.02 -12.35
C THR A 141 -11.40 4.87 -13.46
N TYR A 142 -11.45 3.78 -14.22
CA TYR A 142 -10.56 3.58 -15.37
C TYR A 142 -10.94 4.43 -16.58
N LYS A 143 -12.24 4.64 -16.81
CA LYS A 143 -12.73 5.42 -17.96
C LYS A 143 -12.60 6.92 -17.74
N GLN A 144 -12.88 7.39 -16.52
CA GLN A 144 -12.93 8.82 -16.20
C GLN A 144 -11.63 9.36 -15.62
N GLY A 145 -10.74 8.49 -15.14
CA GLY A 145 -9.53 8.88 -14.41
C GLY A 145 -9.84 9.47 -13.03
N ILE A 146 -8.78 9.90 -12.34
CA ILE A 146 -8.84 10.58 -11.03
C ILE A 146 -8.21 11.96 -11.11
N LYS A 147 -8.64 12.87 -10.23
CA LYS A 147 -8.11 14.22 -10.07
C LYS A 147 -7.08 14.26 -8.95
N LEU A 148 -5.91 14.80 -9.22
CA LEU A 148 -4.85 15.01 -8.25
C LEU A 148 -4.67 16.49 -7.92
N THR A 149 -4.27 16.78 -6.69
CA THR A 149 -3.85 18.12 -6.26
C THR A 149 -2.58 18.06 -5.43
N THR A 150 -1.73 19.07 -5.56
CA THR A 150 -0.60 19.22 -4.64
C THR A 150 -1.08 19.66 -3.27
N VAL A 151 -0.37 19.20 -2.23
CA VAL A 151 -0.67 19.45 -0.83
C VAL A 151 0.55 20.04 -0.11
N LYS A 152 0.34 20.62 1.08
CA LYS A 152 1.41 21.13 1.94
C LYS A 152 2.18 20.00 2.61
N THR A 153 1.48 18.92 2.99
CA THR A 153 2.09 17.74 3.60
C THR A 153 3.07 17.09 2.62
N ILE A 154 4.34 17.00 2.99
CA ILE A 154 5.41 16.44 2.17
C ILE A 154 5.75 14.99 2.58
N ARG A 155 6.45 14.28 1.72
CA ARG A 155 7.12 13.02 2.07
C ARG A 155 8.44 13.35 2.76
N GLY A 156 8.55 13.01 4.05
CA GLY A 156 9.73 13.32 4.85
C GLY A 156 10.99 12.56 4.43
N PRO A 157 12.17 13.02 4.87
CA PRO A 157 13.44 12.33 4.65
C PRO A 157 13.55 11.05 5.51
N GLU A 158 14.46 10.15 5.11
CA GLU A 158 14.60 8.83 5.74
C GLU A 158 15.08 8.86 7.19
N ASN A 159 15.76 9.94 7.61
CA ASN A 159 16.20 10.14 8.98
C ASN A 159 15.09 10.64 9.94
N VAL A 160 13.91 10.98 9.43
CA VAL A 160 12.71 11.25 10.23
C VAL A 160 11.85 9.98 10.32
N GLN A 161 11.46 9.44 9.19
CA GLN A 161 10.79 8.15 9.04
C GLN A 161 10.99 7.69 7.60
N ASP A 162 11.70 6.57 7.37
CA ASP A 162 12.00 6.13 6.02
C ASP A 162 10.72 5.96 5.17
N PRO A 163 10.48 6.84 4.19
CA PRO A 163 9.28 6.82 3.36
C PRO A 163 9.20 5.62 2.43
N LYS A 164 10.27 4.85 2.27
CA LYS A 164 10.33 3.63 1.48
C LYS A 164 9.65 2.45 2.18
N LEU A 165 9.50 2.52 3.52
CA LEU A 165 8.85 1.47 4.31
C LEU A 165 7.34 1.50 4.14
N ASN A 166 6.75 0.32 3.96
CA ASN A 166 5.31 0.16 4.05
C ASN A 166 4.88 -0.15 5.50
N SER A 167 5.20 0.77 6.42
CA SER A 167 4.90 0.69 7.85
C SER A 167 3.42 0.93 8.13
N LEU A 168 2.96 0.62 9.34
CA LEU A 168 1.63 0.96 9.84
C LEU A 168 1.47 2.45 10.16
N SER A 169 2.57 3.16 10.40
CA SER A 169 2.58 4.61 10.65
C SER A 169 2.27 5.37 9.35
N LYS A 170 0.99 5.74 9.16
CA LYS A 170 0.46 6.35 7.92
C LYS A 170 -0.11 7.74 8.11
N LEU A 171 0.12 8.37 9.27
CA LEU A 171 -0.45 9.69 9.57
C LEU A 171 -0.09 10.73 8.50
N ASN A 172 1.16 10.74 8.03
CA ASN A 172 1.60 11.60 6.93
C ASN A 172 0.72 11.45 5.65
N CYS A 173 0.43 10.21 5.25
CA CYS A 173 -0.43 9.95 4.08
C CYS A 173 -1.90 10.31 4.34
N ILE A 174 -2.37 10.14 5.58
CA ILE A 174 -3.75 10.48 5.99
C ILE A 174 -3.94 12.00 5.94
N LEU A 175 -3.00 12.78 6.50
CA LEU A 175 -3.04 14.25 6.45
C LEU A 175 -3.05 14.76 5.00
N ALA A 176 -2.19 14.23 4.15
CA ALA A 176 -2.19 14.56 2.72
C ALA A 176 -3.53 14.22 2.05
N CYS A 177 -4.14 13.08 2.38
CA CYS A 177 -5.46 12.69 1.88
C CYS A 177 -6.55 13.67 2.32
N ILE A 178 -6.55 14.09 3.59
CA ILE A 178 -7.48 15.08 4.12
C ILE A 178 -7.35 16.40 3.37
N GLU A 179 -6.13 16.92 3.16
CA GLU A 179 -5.89 18.14 2.39
C GLU A 179 -6.47 18.04 0.97
N ALA A 180 -6.24 16.91 0.28
CA ALA A 180 -6.78 16.70 -1.07
C ALA A 180 -8.30 16.66 -1.09
N LYS A 181 -8.93 15.97 -0.12
CA LYS A 181 -10.39 15.87 0.00
C LYS A 181 -11.04 17.22 0.30
N ASN A 182 -10.43 18.04 1.16
CA ASN A 182 -10.91 19.41 1.44
C ASN A 182 -10.90 20.29 0.19
N LYS A 183 -9.97 20.04 -0.74
CA LYS A 183 -9.91 20.70 -2.06
C LYS A 183 -10.81 20.03 -3.12
N LYS A 184 -11.62 19.01 -2.76
CA LYS A 184 -12.48 18.24 -3.67
C LYS A 184 -11.73 17.46 -4.76
N PHE A 185 -10.50 17.01 -4.46
CA PHE A 185 -9.70 16.12 -5.32
C PHE A 185 -9.70 14.70 -4.81
N ASP A 186 -9.32 13.76 -5.66
CA ASP A 186 -9.39 12.33 -5.40
C ASP A 186 -8.19 11.83 -4.60
N GLU A 187 -6.97 12.27 -4.93
CA GLU A 187 -5.73 11.98 -4.20
C GLU A 187 -4.80 13.19 -4.13
N ALA A 188 -3.91 13.16 -3.14
CA ALA A 188 -2.84 14.12 -2.97
C ALA A 188 -1.61 13.74 -3.80
N LEU A 189 -1.05 14.68 -4.54
CA LEU A 189 0.26 14.61 -5.16
C LEU A 189 1.27 15.28 -4.22
N MET A 190 2.06 14.47 -3.53
CA MET A 190 2.98 14.90 -2.48
C MET A 190 4.37 15.22 -3.02
N LYS A 191 5.00 16.24 -2.44
CA LYS A 191 6.37 16.64 -2.75
C LYS A 191 7.37 16.02 -1.77
N ASP A 192 8.64 15.97 -2.19
CA ASP A 192 9.78 15.72 -1.32
C ASP A 192 10.24 17.04 -0.63
N PRO A 193 11.22 16.99 0.31
CA PRO A 193 11.74 18.18 0.96
C PRO A 193 12.36 19.22 0.02
N ASN A 194 12.77 18.83 -1.19
CA ASN A 194 13.34 19.71 -2.21
C ASN A 194 12.27 20.25 -3.17
N GLY A 195 10.99 20.00 -2.90
CA GLY A 195 9.87 20.44 -3.72
C GLY A 195 9.68 19.68 -5.02
N ASN A 196 10.34 18.53 -5.23
CA ASN A 196 10.07 17.66 -6.37
C ASN A 196 8.86 16.77 -6.10
N ILE A 197 8.17 16.34 -7.15
CA ILE A 197 7.09 15.37 -7.02
C ILE A 197 7.64 14.00 -6.59
N ALA A 198 7.15 13.49 -5.48
CA ALA A 198 7.59 12.22 -4.90
C ALA A 198 6.65 11.05 -5.24
N THR A 199 5.38 11.20 -4.89
CA THR A 199 4.37 10.13 -5.00
C THR A 199 2.98 10.69 -4.68
N CYS A 200 1.92 9.89 -4.83
CA CYS A 200 0.64 10.21 -4.23
C CYS A 200 0.53 9.66 -2.79
N ASN A 201 -0.52 10.06 -2.05
CA ASN A 201 -0.72 9.59 -0.66
C ASN A 201 -0.96 8.08 -0.56
N SER A 202 -1.49 7.42 -1.61
CA SER A 202 -1.78 5.98 -1.61
C SER A 202 -1.32 5.23 -2.86
N THR A 203 -0.90 5.93 -3.90
CA THR A 203 -0.47 5.38 -5.20
C THR A 203 0.88 5.99 -5.62
N HIS A 204 1.49 5.44 -6.67
CA HIS A 204 2.70 6.01 -7.29
C HIS A 204 2.34 6.75 -8.55
N PHE A 205 3.00 7.87 -8.78
CA PHE A 205 2.73 8.78 -9.88
C PHE A 205 3.69 8.56 -11.05
N PHE A 206 3.14 8.59 -12.26
CA PHE A 206 3.84 8.58 -13.54
C PHE A 206 3.25 9.64 -14.46
N TYR A 207 4.08 10.20 -15.33
CA TYR A 207 3.61 11.00 -16.46
C TYR A 207 4.34 10.61 -17.74
N ILE A 208 3.73 10.94 -18.87
CA ILE A 208 4.27 10.72 -20.22
C ILE A 208 4.49 12.08 -20.87
N LYS A 209 5.63 12.27 -21.47
CA LYS A 209 5.94 13.45 -22.28
C LYS A 209 6.82 13.04 -23.45
N ASN A 210 6.44 13.47 -24.67
CA ASN A 210 7.16 13.13 -25.90
C ASN A 210 7.44 11.61 -26.00
N LYS A 211 6.43 10.78 -25.80
CA LYS A 211 6.48 9.29 -25.83
C LYS A 211 7.48 8.67 -24.82
N LYS A 212 7.96 9.42 -23.84
CA LYS A 212 8.84 8.93 -22.76
C LYS A 212 8.06 8.91 -21.45
N VAL A 213 8.27 7.86 -20.65
CA VAL A 213 7.64 7.69 -19.34
C VAL A 213 8.56 8.26 -18.25
N TYR A 214 7.98 8.94 -17.29
CA TYR A 214 8.69 9.53 -16.15
C TYR A 214 8.05 9.13 -14.83
N THR A 215 8.88 8.87 -13.82
CA THR A 215 8.45 8.68 -12.42
C THR A 215 9.56 9.17 -11.50
N SER A 216 9.24 9.41 -10.22
CA SER A 216 10.24 9.85 -9.24
C SER A 216 11.34 8.81 -9.04
N THR A 217 12.47 9.23 -8.45
CA THR A 217 13.62 8.34 -8.17
C THR A 217 13.27 7.16 -7.25
N GLY A 218 12.18 7.25 -6.49
CA GLY A 218 11.79 6.26 -5.50
C GLY A 218 12.37 6.54 -4.10
N LYS A 219 13.21 7.56 -3.92
CA LYS A 219 13.82 7.90 -2.63
C LYS A 219 12.77 8.24 -1.55
N TYR A 220 11.69 8.93 -1.94
CA TYR A 220 10.67 9.44 -1.04
C TYR A 220 9.31 8.73 -1.18
N CYS A 221 9.29 7.49 -1.65
CA CYS A 221 8.05 6.72 -1.76
C CYS A 221 8.26 5.25 -1.42
N VAL A 222 7.17 4.57 -1.07
CA VAL A 222 7.20 3.12 -0.81
C VAL A 222 7.76 2.36 -2.01
N ARG A 223 8.49 1.28 -1.78
CA ARG A 223 8.99 0.36 -2.82
C ARG A 223 7.81 -0.40 -3.45
N GLY A 224 7.05 0.28 -4.31
CA GLY A 224 5.80 -0.22 -4.89
C GLY A 224 6.00 -1.36 -5.89
N ILE A 225 5.31 -2.48 -5.69
CA ILE A 225 5.40 -3.65 -6.58
C ILE A 225 4.82 -3.30 -7.95
N THR A 226 3.64 -2.69 -8.01
CA THR A 226 3.02 -2.27 -9.29
C THR A 226 3.88 -1.23 -10.00
N ARG A 227 4.46 -0.26 -9.26
CA ARG A 227 5.42 0.70 -9.82
C ARG A 227 6.60 -0.02 -10.49
N GLN A 228 7.21 -0.97 -9.79
CA GLN A 228 8.35 -1.72 -10.33
C GLN A 228 7.96 -2.55 -11.56
N ASN A 229 6.77 -3.14 -11.57
CA ASN A 229 6.26 -3.89 -12.72
C ASN A 229 6.08 -3.00 -13.95
N VAL A 230 5.55 -1.77 -13.79
CA VAL A 230 5.47 -0.80 -14.91
C VAL A 230 6.86 -0.46 -15.44
N ILE A 231 7.83 -0.20 -14.56
CA ILE A 231 9.22 0.07 -14.97
C ILE A 231 9.80 -1.11 -15.75
N ASN A 232 9.58 -2.32 -15.26
CA ASN A 232 10.08 -3.54 -15.92
C ASN A 232 9.40 -3.77 -17.29
N ILE A 233 8.10 -3.52 -17.40
CA ILE A 233 7.35 -3.61 -18.66
C ILE A 233 7.88 -2.59 -19.67
N CYS A 234 8.10 -1.34 -19.27
CA CYS A 234 8.69 -0.31 -20.14
C CYS A 234 10.05 -0.78 -20.67
N LYS A 235 10.94 -1.23 -19.78
CA LYS A 235 12.27 -1.71 -20.17
C LYS A 235 12.21 -2.89 -21.14
N LYS A 236 11.36 -3.89 -20.83
CA LYS A 236 11.19 -5.09 -21.68
C LYS A 236 10.70 -4.75 -23.07
N ASN A 237 9.84 -3.74 -23.20
CA ASN A 237 9.28 -3.29 -24.49
C ASN A 237 10.04 -2.11 -25.12
N LYS A 238 11.26 -1.81 -24.63
CA LYS A 238 12.10 -0.71 -25.15
C LYS A 238 11.44 0.67 -25.09
N ILE A 239 10.45 0.86 -24.19
CA ILE A 239 9.85 2.15 -23.89
C ILE A 239 10.80 2.93 -23.00
N ILE A 240 11.19 4.13 -23.42
CA ILE A 240 12.10 4.98 -22.64
C ILE A 240 11.42 5.38 -21.33
N ILE A 241 12.04 5.03 -20.21
CA ILE A 241 11.55 5.38 -18.87
C ILE A 241 12.66 6.04 -18.06
N HIS A 242 12.34 7.19 -17.47
CA HIS A 242 13.23 7.96 -16.62
C HIS A 242 12.75 7.94 -15.17
N GLN A 243 13.61 7.48 -14.26
CA GLN A 243 13.43 7.60 -12.83
C GLN A 243 14.29 8.79 -12.35
N LYS A 244 13.70 9.96 -12.22
CA LYS A 244 14.41 11.20 -11.87
C LYS A 244 13.56 12.15 -11.05
N ASN A 245 14.18 13.16 -10.47
CA ASN A 245 13.48 14.28 -9.85
C ASN A 245 12.81 15.15 -10.92
N PHE A 246 11.62 15.64 -10.67
CA PHE A 246 10.88 16.57 -11.52
C PHE A 246 9.95 17.44 -10.69
N LYS A 247 9.60 18.60 -11.24
CA LYS A 247 8.75 19.59 -10.59
C LYS A 247 7.30 19.49 -11.06
N LEU A 248 6.39 20.22 -10.40
CA LEU A 248 5.01 20.32 -10.84
C LEU A 248 4.89 20.90 -12.24
N SER A 249 5.76 21.85 -12.63
CA SER A 249 5.81 22.42 -13.99
C SER A 249 5.98 21.35 -15.07
N ASP A 250 6.79 20.31 -14.81
CA ASP A 250 6.96 19.21 -15.76
C ASP A 250 5.67 18.41 -15.94
N VAL A 251 4.93 18.21 -14.83
CA VAL A 251 3.65 17.48 -14.81
C VAL A 251 2.57 18.25 -15.56
N LEU A 252 2.49 19.58 -15.40
CA LEU A 252 1.49 20.43 -16.05
C LEU A 252 1.66 20.53 -17.58
N THR A 253 2.84 20.15 -18.08
CA THR A 253 3.13 20.10 -19.52
C THR A 253 3.23 18.67 -20.04
N ALA A 254 2.75 17.69 -19.28
CA ALA A 254 2.73 16.28 -19.69
C ALA A 254 1.62 16.02 -20.72
N ASP A 255 1.86 15.05 -21.61
CA ASP A 255 0.86 14.58 -22.57
C ASP A 255 -0.19 13.71 -21.88
N GLU A 256 0.26 12.86 -20.93
CA GLU A 256 -0.58 11.96 -20.15
C GLU A 256 -0.02 11.80 -18.74
N ALA A 257 -0.88 11.40 -17.78
CA ALA A 257 -0.45 10.98 -16.46
C ALA A 257 -1.30 9.80 -15.94
N PHE A 258 -0.69 8.97 -15.09
CA PHE A 258 -1.37 7.86 -14.45
C PHE A 258 -0.78 7.56 -13.08
N VAL A 259 -1.56 6.89 -12.26
CA VAL A 259 -1.11 6.38 -10.96
C VAL A 259 -1.13 4.86 -10.91
N THR A 260 -0.31 4.28 -10.02
CA THR A 260 -0.21 2.82 -9.88
C THR A 260 -0.37 2.37 -8.44
N GLY A 261 -1.10 1.28 -8.23
CA GLY A 261 -1.30 0.67 -6.92
C GLY A 261 -1.76 -0.79 -7.02
N THR A 262 -1.54 -1.56 -5.98
CA THR A 262 -1.88 -3.00 -5.98
C THR A 262 -3.38 -3.25 -6.12
N PHE A 263 -4.24 -2.35 -5.63
CA PHE A 263 -5.68 -2.55 -5.68
C PHE A 263 -6.23 -2.35 -7.09
N ALA A 264 -6.01 -1.19 -7.68
CA ALA A 264 -6.61 -0.81 -8.97
C ALA A 264 -5.61 -0.83 -10.15
N ASN A 265 -4.41 -1.34 -9.95
CA ASN A 265 -3.33 -1.42 -10.94
C ASN A 265 -2.93 -0.05 -11.50
N ILE A 266 -3.36 0.31 -12.70
CA ILE A 266 -3.06 1.57 -13.38
C ILE A 266 -4.36 2.34 -13.56
N ILE A 267 -4.37 3.61 -13.14
CA ILE A 267 -5.53 4.51 -13.26
C ILE A 267 -5.07 5.79 -13.94
N PRO A 268 -5.76 6.26 -14.98
CA PRO A 268 -5.48 7.55 -15.62
C PRO A 268 -5.69 8.71 -14.65
N VAL A 269 -4.92 9.79 -14.84
CA VAL A 269 -5.12 11.10 -14.19
C VAL A 269 -5.72 12.05 -15.22
N LYS A 270 -6.68 12.89 -14.79
CA LYS A 270 -7.33 13.90 -15.63
C LYS A 270 -7.16 15.30 -15.05
#